data_bd8e29a207e32d1f874c3d646f207456
#
_entry.id   bd8e29a207e32d1f874c3d646f207456
#
_cell.length_a   1.000
_cell.length_b   1.000
_cell.length_c   1.000
_cell.angle_alpha   90.00
_cell.angle_beta   90.00
_cell.angle_gamma   90.00
#
_symmetry.space_group_name_H-M   'P 1'
#
loop_
_entity.id
_entity.type
_entity.pdbx_description
1 polymer ?
#
loop_
_entity_poly.entity_id
_entity_poly.type
_entity_poly.pdbx_seq_one_letter_code
_entity_poly.pdbx_strand_id
1 'polypeptide(L)'
;GTIVNLTVQLKTIVGEAIADGIITVFPFVGYEPVHPKPEQKYLTSEELNRIMTTPLHDQILYHVRDMFLFSCYTGIPYSDMCLLTNENLSLAEDGTWWIRSSRKKTGVDFEIPLMELPFHIIEKYRDMAPEGKLLPMYSNSSLNRYLKRIAEICGIGRKLVFHAARHT
;
A
#
# COMPACT_ATOMS: atom_id res chain seq x y z
N GLY A 1 10.46 -0.47 15.42
CA GLY A 1 10.87 0.04 14.23
C GLY A 1 12.29 0.45 14.05
N THR A 2 12.57 1.74 13.89
CA THR A 2 13.89 2.25 13.48
C THR A 2 15.03 1.86 14.43
N ILE A 3 14.82 2.00 15.75
CA ILE A 3 15.85 1.65 16.76
C ILE A 3 16.21 0.16 16.66
N VAL A 4 15.24 -0.72 16.56
CA VAL A 4 15.49 -2.18 16.43
C VAL A 4 16.32 -2.48 15.18
N ASN A 5 15.95 -1.91 14.02
CA ASN A 5 16.68 -2.12 12.78
C ASN A 5 18.12 -1.60 12.84
N LEU A 6 18.33 -0.41 13.42
CA LEU A 6 19.67 0.14 13.63
C LEU A 6 20.50 -0.72 14.58
N THR A 7 19.88 -1.23 15.65
CA THR A 7 20.57 -2.15 16.59
C THR A 7 20.99 -3.45 15.90
N VAL A 8 20.12 -4.03 15.05
CA VAL A 8 20.46 -5.25 14.30
C VAL A 8 21.63 -4.99 13.36
N GLN A 9 21.59 -3.90 12.60
CA GLN A 9 22.69 -3.52 11.70
C GLN A 9 24.01 -3.31 12.47
N LEU A 10 23.95 -2.59 13.60
CA LEU A 10 25.13 -2.35 14.43
C LEU A 10 25.69 -3.65 15.01
N LYS A 11 24.83 -4.55 15.50
CA LYS A 11 25.27 -5.88 15.98
C LYS A 11 25.96 -6.69 14.87
N THR A 12 25.49 -6.60 13.63
CA THR A 12 26.11 -7.27 12.48
C THR A 12 27.53 -6.72 12.23
N ILE A 13 27.68 -5.39 12.14
CA ILE A 13 29.00 -4.74 11.94
C ILE A 13 29.98 -5.10 13.04
N VAL A 14 29.52 -5.06 14.31
CA VAL A 14 30.38 -5.42 15.45
C VAL A 14 30.75 -6.91 15.41
N GLY A 15 29.83 -7.78 14.97
CA GLY A 15 30.11 -9.22 14.77
C GLY A 15 31.20 -9.46 13.72
N GLU A 16 31.15 -8.74 12.59
CA GLU A 16 32.20 -8.78 11.56
C GLU A 16 33.54 -8.28 12.11
N ALA A 17 33.56 -7.16 12.85
CA ALA A 17 34.77 -6.63 13.46
C ALA A 17 35.41 -7.59 14.49
N ILE A 18 34.61 -8.42 15.18
CA ILE A 18 35.12 -9.49 16.04
C ILE A 18 35.72 -10.63 15.22
N ALA A 19 35.03 -11.04 14.15
CA ALA A 19 35.53 -12.09 13.25
C ALA A 19 36.87 -11.70 12.60
N ASP A 20 37.05 -10.43 12.29
CA ASP A 20 38.29 -9.87 11.75
C ASP A 20 39.37 -9.59 12.81
N GLY A 21 39.09 -9.87 14.11
CA GLY A 21 40.03 -9.67 15.22
C GLY A 21 40.25 -8.21 15.61
N ILE A 22 39.42 -7.29 15.13
CA ILE A 22 39.52 -5.84 15.43
C ILE A 22 38.99 -5.56 16.84
N ILE A 23 37.93 -6.25 17.26
CA ILE A 23 37.31 -6.15 18.57
C ILE A 23 37.35 -7.51 19.24
N THR A 24 37.69 -7.58 20.51
CA THR A 24 37.79 -8.84 21.26
C THR A 24 36.57 -9.13 22.13
N VAL A 25 35.73 -8.16 22.41
CA VAL A 25 34.57 -8.28 23.28
C VAL A 25 33.32 -7.77 22.55
N PHE A 26 32.24 -8.56 22.56
CA PHE A 26 30.97 -8.11 22.03
C PHE A 26 30.24 -7.15 22.96
N PRO A 27 30.12 -5.85 22.64
CA PRO A 27 29.62 -4.82 23.56
C PRO A 27 28.09 -4.91 23.81
N PHE A 28 27.37 -5.74 23.05
CA PHE A 28 25.92 -5.91 23.16
C PHE A 28 25.51 -7.19 23.91
N VAL A 29 26.40 -7.76 24.74
CA VAL A 29 26.08 -8.93 25.57
C VAL A 29 24.90 -8.57 26.48
N GLY A 30 23.82 -9.34 26.43
CA GLY A 30 22.62 -9.13 27.25
C GLY A 30 21.72 -7.96 26.81
N TYR A 31 22.07 -7.21 25.75
CA TYR A 31 21.19 -6.18 25.22
C TYR A 31 20.28 -6.75 24.13
N GLU A 32 18.96 -6.75 24.41
CA GLU A 32 17.94 -7.05 23.39
C GLU A 32 17.04 -5.83 23.18
N PRO A 33 16.87 -5.38 21.93
CA PRO A 33 15.98 -4.26 21.65
C PRO A 33 14.52 -4.67 21.89
N VAL A 34 13.77 -3.79 22.56
CA VAL A 34 12.34 -4.00 22.76
C VAL A 34 11.61 -3.87 21.41
N HIS A 35 11.01 -4.96 20.97
CA HIS A 35 10.16 -4.96 19.79
C HIS A 35 8.81 -4.31 20.12
N PRO A 36 8.38 -3.28 19.38
CA PRO A 36 7.04 -2.73 19.56
C PRO A 36 6.01 -3.82 19.26
N LYS A 37 4.91 -3.83 20.01
CA LYS A 37 3.78 -4.73 19.71
C LYS A 37 3.32 -4.49 18.28
N PRO A 38 3.04 -5.55 17.51
CA PRO A 38 2.53 -5.40 16.16
C PRO A 38 1.15 -4.72 16.22
N GLU A 39 1.02 -3.57 15.57
CA GLU A 39 -0.27 -2.93 15.37
C GLU A 39 -0.99 -3.59 14.18
N GLN A 40 -2.31 -3.73 14.26
CA GLN A 40 -3.12 -4.20 13.16
C GLN A 40 -3.01 -3.23 11.97
N LYS A 41 -2.51 -3.72 10.84
CA LYS A 41 -2.25 -2.89 9.65
C LYS A 41 -3.31 -3.03 8.55
N TYR A 42 -4.30 -3.89 8.75
CA TYR A 42 -5.39 -4.16 7.79
C TYR A 42 -6.73 -3.68 8.34
N LEU A 43 -7.67 -3.40 7.47
CA LEU A 43 -9.07 -3.11 7.83
C LEU A 43 -9.83 -4.41 8.06
N THR A 44 -10.75 -4.40 9.02
CA THR A 44 -11.76 -5.45 9.11
C THR A 44 -12.78 -5.30 7.97
N SER A 45 -13.52 -6.35 7.67
CA SER A 45 -14.60 -6.29 6.67
C SER A 45 -15.64 -5.22 7.00
N GLU A 46 -15.95 -5.03 8.29
CA GLU A 46 -16.88 -3.99 8.75
C GLU A 46 -16.31 -2.57 8.53
N GLU A 47 -15.03 -2.35 8.81
CA GLU A 47 -14.36 -1.08 8.57
C GLU A 47 -14.29 -0.76 7.07
N LEU A 48 -13.95 -1.77 6.24
CA LEU A 48 -13.94 -1.63 4.80
C LEU A 48 -15.34 -1.29 4.27
N ASN A 49 -16.37 -1.98 4.73
CA ASN A 49 -17.75 -1.69 4.37
C ASN A 49 -18.17 -0.27 4.77
N ARG A 50 -17.78 0.22 5.96
CA ARG A 50 -18.02 1.60 6.37
C ARG A 50 -17.35 2.61 5.43
N ILE A 51 -16.11 2.34 5.01
CA ILE A 51 -15.42 3.18 4.02
C ILE A 51 -16.20 3.21 2.70
N MET A 52 -16.69 2.07 2.24
CA MET A 52 -17.43 1.95 0.98
C MET A 52 -18.77 2.69 1.01
N THR A 53 -19.51 2.59 2.11
CA THR A 53 -20.92 3.02 2.20
C THR A 53 -21.12 4.41 2.81
N THR A 54 -20.16 4.92 3.59
CA THR A 54 -20.31 6.24 4.24
C THR A 54 -20.35 7.34 3.19
N PRO A 55 -21.39 8.21 3.19
CA PRO A 55 -21.45 9.35 2.31
C PRO A 55 -20.30 10.33 2.58
N LEU A 56 -19.66 10.79 1.52
CA LEU A 56 -18.62 11.81 1.58
C LEU A 56 -19.13 13.05 0.85
N HIS A 57 -18.85 14.25 1.36
CA HIS A 57 -19.36 15.50 0.78
C HIS A 57 -18.34 16.23 -0.09
N ASP A 58 -17.15 15.65 -0.26
CA ASP A 58 -16.03 16.23 -1.00
C ASP A 58 -15.59 15.29 -2.13
N GLN A 59 -15.54 15.79 -3.36
CA GLN A 59 -15.11 15.05 -4.55
C GLN A 59 -13.70 14.49 -4.41
N ILE A 60 -12.81 15.19 -3.71
CA ILE A 60 -11.45 14.72 -3.47
C ILE A 60 -11.47 13.51 -2.54
N LEU A 61 -12.32 13.51 -1.52
CA LEU A 61 -12.46 12.36 -0.62
C LEU A 61 -13.04 11.14 -1.35
N TYR A 62 -14.02 11.33 -2.24
CA TYR A 62 -14.54 10.27 -3.10
C TYR A 62 -13.43 9.67 -3.97
N HIS A 63 -12.65 10.52 -4.63
CA HIS A 63 -11.54 10.09 -5.47
C HIS A 63 -10.50 9.29 -4.66
N VAL A 64 -10.07 9.81 -3.51
CA VAL A 64 -9.09 9.14 -2.64
C VAL A 64 -9.61 7.80 -2.12
N ARG A 65 -10.91 7.73 -1.76
CA ARG A 65 -11.56 6.49 -1.38
C ARG A 65 -11.52 5.46 -2.50
N ASP A 66 -11.86 5.86 -3.71
CA ASP A 66 -11.89 4.94 -4.86
C ASP A 66 -10.48 4.41 -5.19
N MET A 67 -9.44 5.25 -5.15
CA MET A 67 -8.06 4.80 -5.31
C MET A 67 -7.62 3.83 -4.21
N PHE A 68 -8.05 4.07 -2.97
CA PHE A 68 -7.78 3.18 -1.84
C PHE A 68 -8.50 1.83 -2.00
N LEU A 69 -9.79 1.85 -2.35
CA LEU A 69 -10.58 0.65 -2.62
C LEU A 69 -10.01 -0.16 -3.78
N PHE A 70 -9.59 0.51 -4.86
CA PHE A 70 -8.90 -0.15 -5.96
C PHE A 70 -7.69 -0.94 -5.47
N SER A 71 -6.85 -0.34 -4.61
CA SER A 71 -5.70 -1.03 -4.02
C SER A 71 -6.11 -2.17 -3.07
N CYS A 72 -7.22 -2.05 -2.31
CA CYS A 72 -7.73 -3.12 -1.45
C CYS A 72 -8.13 -4.35 -2.26
N TYR A 73 -8.84 -4.16 -3.36
CA TYR A 73 -9.38 -5.26 -4.18
C TYR A 73 -8.38 -5.85 -5.18
N THR A 74 -7.30 -5.13 -5.51
CA THR A 74 -6.28 -5.62 -6.45
C THR A 74 -4.97 -6.01 -5.76
N GLY A 75 -4.72 -5.55 -4.53
CA GLY A 75 -3.44 -5.72 -3.85
C GLY A 75 -2.27 -4.94 -4.50
N ILE A 76 -2.55 -4.09 -5.51
CA ILE A 76 -1.53 -3.29 -6.19
C ILE A 76 -1.09 -2.14 -5.28
N PRO A 77 0.22 -1.99 -4.99
CA PRO A 77 0.71 -0.90 -4.15
C PRO A 77 0.68 0.43 -4.90
N TYR A 78 0.68 1.52 -4.14
CA TYR A 78 0.70 2.89 -4.66
C TYR A 78 1.72 3.11 -5.79
N SER A 79 2.97 2.64 -5.59
CA SER A 79 4.05 2.82 -6.58
C SER A 79 3.76 2.20 -7.93
N ASP A 80 3.08 1.06 -7.92
CA ASP A 80 2.77 0.32 -9.12
C ASP A 80 1.49 0.88 -9.76
N MET A 81 0.48 1.29 -8.96
CA MET A 81 -0.71 1.99 -9.46
C MET A 81 -0.37 3.27 -10.25
N CYS A 82 0.63 4.04 -9.79
CA CYS A 82 1.10 5.23 -10.50
C CYS A 82 1.72 4.93 -11.89
N LEU A 83 2.11 3.69 -12.12
CA LEU A 83 2.73 3.27 -13.38
C LEU A 83 1.75 2.63 -14.36
N LEU A 84 0.59 2.19 -13.89
CA LEU A 84 -0.41 1.55 -14.74
C LEU A 84 -0.82 2.46 -15.89
N THR A 85 -0.87 1.85 -17.07
CA THR A 85 -1.32 2.44 -18.34
C THR A 85 -2.47 1.62 -18.92
N ASN A 86 -3.14 2.14 -19.96
CA ASN A 86 -4.17 1.40 -20.64
C ASN A 86 -3.64 0.09 -21.30
N GLU A 87 -2.36 0.04 -21.62
CA GLU A 87 -1.69 -1.15 -22.16
C GLU A 87 -1.60 -2.31 -21.15
N ASN A 88 -1.71 -2.00 -19.85
CA ASN A 88 -1.75 -3.02 -18.82
C ASN A 88 -3.10 -3.73 -18.71
N LEU A 89 -4.16 -3.21 -19.37
CA LEU A 89 -5.46 -3.85 -19.40
C LEU A 89 -5.54 -4.84 -20.57
N SER A 90 -6.07 -6.01 -20.31
CA SER A 90 -6.36 -7.02 -21.33
C SER A 90 -7.68 -7.72 -21.04
N LEU A 91 -8.44 -7.98 -22.11
CA LEU A 91 -9.68 -8.76 -22.04
C LEU A 91 -9.36 -10.21 -22.40
N ALA A 92 -9.71 -11.15 -21.54
CA ALA A 92 -9.59 -12.58 -21.78
C ALA A 92 -10.78 -13.09 -22.63
N GLU A 93 -10.65 -14.30 -23.18
CA GLU A 93 -11.69 -14.92 -24.02
C GLU A 93 -13.02 -15.16 -23.27
N ASP A 94 -12.96 -15.34 -21.95
CA ASP A 94 -14.12 -15.52 -21.08
C ASP A 94 -14.82 -14.21 -20.70
N GLY A 95 -14.33 -13.06 -21.22
CA GLY A 95 -14.87 -11.75 -20.90
C GLY A 95 -14.30 -11.11 -19.63
N THR A 96 -13.38 -11.75 -18.94
CA THR A 96 -12.74 -11.20 -17.73
C THR A 96 -11.67 -10.19 -18.12
N TRP A 97 -11.69 -9.02 -17.48
CA TRP A 97 -10.62 -8.05 -17.60
C TRP A 97 -9.47 -8.39 -16.65
N TRP A 98 -8.25 -8.21 -17.14
CA TRP A 98 -7.02 -8.46 -16.38
C TRP A 98 -6.11 -7.23 -16.37
N ILE A 99 -5.41 -7.02 -15.26
CA ILE A 99 -4.26 -6.13 -15.19
C ILE A 99 -3.00 -6.99 -15.25
N ARG A 100 -2.14 -6.73 -16.24
CA ARG A 100 -0.83 -7.36 -16.42
C ARG A 100 0.25 -6.32 -16.34
N SER A 101 1.18 -6.46 -15.39
CA SER A 101 2.27 -5.51 -15.18
C SER A 101 3.41 -6.16 -14.41
N SER A 102 4.45 -5.40 -14.11
CA SER A 102 5.56 -5.85 -13.27
C SER A 102 5.73 -4.97 -12.04
N ARG A 103 6.23 -5.55 -10.96
CA ARG A 103 6.51 -4.83 -9.70
C ARG A 103 7.65 -3.85 -9.87
N LYS A 104 7.44 -2.57 -9.63
CA LYS A 104 8.48 -1.52 -9.67
C LYS A 104 9.71 -1.85 -8.81
N LYS A 105 9.48 -2.47 -7.63
CA LYS A 105 10.56 -2.74 -6.67
C LYS A 105 11.40 -3.98 -7.01
N THR A 106 10.82 -5.00 -7.63
CA THR A 106 11.45 -6.32 -7.80
C THR A 106 11.53 -6.78 -9.25
N GLY A 107 10.83 -6.11 -10.19
CA GLY A 107 10.71 -6.53 -11.57
C GLY A 107 9.87 -7.80 -11.80
N VAL A 108 9.26 -8.36 -10.75
CA VAL A 108 8.44 -9.57 -10.85
C VAL A 108 7.11 -9.25 -11.50
N ASP A 109 6.76 -9.99 -12.55
CA ASP A 109 5.49 -9.84 -13.24
C ASP A 109 4.32 -10.30 -12.36
N PHE A 110 3.17 -9.70 -12.58
CA PHE A 110 1.92 -10.08 -11.93
C PHE A 110 0.74 -9.93 -12.91
N GLU A 111 -0.25 -10.78 -12.71
CA GLU A 111 -1.51 -10.76 -13.41
C GLU A 111 -2.65 -10.81 -12.38
N ILE A 112 -3.61 -9.91 -12.51
CA ILE A 112 -4.72 -9.78 -11.55
C ILE A 112 -6.03 -9.71 -12.33
N PRO A 113 -6.97 -10.64 -12.11
CA PRO A 113 -8.31 -10.51 -12.65
C PRO A 113 -9.03 -9.36 -11.97
N LEU A 114 -9.67 -8.51 -12.76
CA LEU A 114 -10.45 -7.40 -12.22
C LEU A 114 -11.83 -7.87 -11.78
N MET A 115 -12.09 -7.66 -10.50
CA MET A 115 -13.45 -7.74 -9.97
C MET A 115 -14.27 -6.53 -10.46
N GLU A 116 -15.57 -6.59 -10.27
CA GLU A 116 -16.52 -5.55 -10.72
C GLU A 116 -16.16 -4.15 -10.19
N LEU A 117 -15.86 -4.01 -8.90
CA LEU A 117 -15.56 -2.70 -8.29
C LEU A 117 -14.29 -2.04 -8.86
N PRO A 118 -13.11 -2.70 -8.92
CA PRO A 118 -11.94 -2.14 -9.59
C PRO A 118 -12.18 -1.77 -11.05
N PHE A 119 -12.94 -2.57 -11.79
CA PHE A 119 -13.27 -2.27 -13.16
C PHE A 119 -14.12 -1.01 -13.28
N HIS A 120 -15.18 -0.87 -12.47
CA HIS A 120 -15.99 0.34 -12.42
C HIS A 120 -15.20 1.59 -12.02
N ILE A 121 -14.20 1.45 -11.13
CA ILE A 121 -13.31 2.58 -10.79
C ILE A 121 -12.51 3.02 -12.01
N ILE A 122 -11.94 2.09 -12.78
CA ILE A 122 -11.22 2.43 -14.01
C ILE A 122 -12.14 3.18 -14.98
N GLU A 123 -13.33 2.64 -15.26
CA GLU A 123 -14.29 3.26 -16.16
C GLU A 123 -14.70 4.67 -15.70
N LYS A 124 -14.97 4.84 -14.41
CA LYS A 124 -15.34 6.12 -13.79
C LYS A 124 -14.28 7.21 -13.99
N TYR A 125 -13.01 6.83 -13.97
CA TYR A 125 -11.90 7.79 -14.02
C TYR A 125 -11.18 7.81 -15.37
N ARG A 126 -11.67 7.10 -16.37
CA ARG A 126 -11.04 6.98 -17.70
C ARG A 126 -10.70 8.34 -18.32
N ASP A 127 -11.64 9.27 -18.32
CA ASP A 127 -11.47 10.60 -18.93
C ASP A 127 -10.75 11.60 -18.02
N MET A 128 -10.53 11.23 -16.75
CA MET A 128 -9.85 12.07 -15.76
C MET A 128 -8.39 11.66 -15.55
N ALA A 129 -8.00 10.49 -16.01
CA ALA A 129 -6.63 10.02 -15.91
C ALA A 129 -5.71 10.85 -16.84
N PRO A 130 -4.48 11.17 -16.40
CA PRO A 130 -3.50 11.80 -17.28
C PRO A 130 -3.25 10.95 -18.52
N GLU A 131 -2.88 11.60 -19.63
CA GLU A 131 -2.61 10.91 -20.89
C GLU A 131 -1.68 9.69 -20.69
N GLY A 132 -2.08 8.55 -21.22
CA GLY A 132 -1.36 7.28 -21.10
C GLY A 132 -1.43 6.60 -19.73
N LYS A 133 -2.14 7.17 -18.75
CA LYS A 133 -2.30 6.56 -17.42
C LYS A 133 -3.67 5.90 -17.27
N LEU A 134 -3.70 4.81 -16.48
CA LEU A 134 -4.94 4.10 -16.18
C LEU A 134 -5.76 4.79 -15.08
N LEU A 135 -5.09 5.40 -14.10
CA LEU A 135 -5.72 6.01 -12.92
C LEU A 135 -5.15 7.40 -12.63
N PRO A 136 -6.00 8.36 -12.21
CA PRO A 136 -5.56 9.71 -11.83
C PRO A 136 -5.04 9.75 -10.39
N MET A 137 -3.80 9.30 -10.16
CA MET A 137 -3.20 9.17 -8.84
C MET A 137 -2.72 10.50 -8.26
N TYR A 138 -3.13 10.83 -7.03
CA TYR A 138 -2.50 11.89 -6.23
C TYR A 138 -1.17 11.43 -5.63
N SER A 139 -0.36 12.38 -5.11
CA SER A 139 0.85 12.03 -4.36
C SER A 139 0.52 11.19 -3.12
N ASN A 140 1.44 10.30 -2.73
CA ASN A 140 1.25 9.43 -1.57
C ASN A 140 0.98 10.22 -0.27
N SER A 141 1.62 11.36 -0.11
CA SER A 141 1.40 12.25 1.04
C SER A 141 -0.02 12.83 1.04
N SER A 142 -0.54 13.25 -0.12
CA SER A 142 -1.91 13.73 -0.27
C SER A 142 -2.92 12.63 0.00
N LEU A 143 -2.74 11.44 -0.57
CA LEU A 143 -3.60 10.29 -0.30
C LEU A 143 -3.67 9.97 1.19
N ASN A 144 -2.53 9.90 1.87
CA ASN A 144 -2.49 9.61 3.31
C ASN A 144 -3.15 10.70 4.16
N ARG A 145 -3.04 11.98 3.75
CA ARG A 145 -3.71 13.09 4.44
C ARG A 145 -5.23 12.98 4.34
N TYR A 146 -5.75 12.68 3.15
CA TYR A 146 -7.19 12.54 2.94
C TYR A 146 -7.74 11.22 3.50
N LEU A 147 -6.98 10.13 3.47
CA LEU A 147 -7.35 8.86 4.12
C LEU A 147 -7.53 9.01 5.62
N LYS A 148 -6.71 9.85 6.28
CA LYS A 148 -6.91 10.18 7.70
C LYS A 148 -8.28 10.80 7.92
N ARG A 149 -8.70 11.75 7.06
CA ARG A 149 -10.02 12.39 7.16
C ARG A 149 -11.16 11.41 6.87
N ILE A 150 -11.00 10.53 5.88
CA ILE A 150 -11.97 9.46 5.59
C ILE A 150 -12.12 8.54 6.80
N ALA A 151 -11.01 8.13 7.44
CA ALA A 151 -11.04 7.31 8.65
C ALA A 151 -11.82 7.98 9.78
N GLU A 152 -11.62 9.28 10.01
CA GLU A 152 -12.35 10.09 11.00
C GLU A 152 -13.87 10.09 10.70
N ILE A 153 -14.26 10.36 9.44
CA ILE A 153 -15.67 10.37 9.01
C ILE A 153 -16.32 8.99 9.16
N CYS A 154 -15.57 7.92 8.85
CA CYS A 154 -16.06 6.54 8.94
C CYS A 154 -15.99 5.95 10.37
N GLY A 155 -15.55 6.72 11.37
CA GLY A 155 -15.42 6.24 12.75
C GLY A 155 -14.37 5.14 12.94
N ILE A 156 -13.28 5.19 12.16
CA ILE A 156 -12.15 4.27 12.29
C ILE A 156 -11.14 4.88 13.27
N GLY A 157 -11.04 4.31 14.48
CA GLY A 157 -10.28 4.87 15.61
C GLY A 157 -8.76 4.77 15.49
N ARG A 158 -8.21 4.41 14.34
CA ARG A 158 -6.76 4.24 14.10
C ARG A 158 -6.30 4.99 12.84
N LYS A 159 -5.00 5.18 12.75
CA LYS A 159 -4.38 5.82 11.59
C LYS A 159 -4.52 4.92 10.36
N LEU A 160 -5.28 5.38 9.37
CA LEU A 160 -5.38 4.74 8.06
C LEU A 160 -4.32 5.35 7.13
N VAL A 161 -3.54 4.48 6.49
CA VAL A 161 -2.54 4.85 5.49
C VAL A 161 -2.76 4.02 4.22
N PHE A 162 -2.35 4.53 3.06
CA PHE A 162 -2.59 3.86 1.78
C PHE A 162 -2.04 2.43 1.73
N HIS A 163 -0.89 2.21 2.36
CA HIS A 163 -0.27 0.89 2.44
C HIS A 163 -1.13 -0.17 3.15
N ALA A 164 -2.07 0.25 4.02
CA ALA A 164 -2.99 -0.67 4.68
C ALA A 164 -3.87 -1.45 3.68
N ALA A 165 -4.18 -0.84 2.52
CA ALA A 165 -4.97 -1.48 1.47
C ALA A 165 -4.43 -2.86 1.04
N ARG A 166 -3.11 -3.04 1.00
CA ARG A 166 -2.51 -4.33 0.61
C ARG A 166 -2.67 -5.45 1.62
N HIS A 167 -3.02 -5.11 2.84
CA HIS A 167 -3.16 -6.06 3.94
C HIS A 167 -4.65 -6.30 4.27
N THR A 168 -5.52 -5.57 3.63
CA THR A 168 -6.97 -5.67 3.72
C THR A 168 -7.50 -6.63 2.67
#